data_05ea42a8486a93d272588ca1a63cc75f
#
_entry.id   05ea42a8486a93d272588ca1a63cc75f
#
_cell.length_a   1.000
_cell.length_b   1.000
_cell.length_c   1.000
_cell.angle_alpha   90.00
_cell.angle_beta   90.00
_cell.angle_gamma   90.00
#
_symmetry.space_group_name_H-M   'P 1'
#
loop_
_entity.id
_entity.type
_entity.pdbx_description
1 polymer ?
#
loop_
_entity_poly.entity_id
_entity_poly.type
_entity_poly.pdbx_seq_one_letter_code
_entity_poly.pdbx_strand_id
1 'polypeptide(L)'
;MAAHFQTWLSHLRFMDLSLLLLSQITPLLIAEWLSLEPLALDLHPFISLSFALPAMRQLFEPGVVRLLVWRRLDAARSLAGVVPIMAVPARWTLPAPSWQVMSTPYSPLGGMLLHRDHAAQALEVLRRQGPGLGVSALQIPDLPGDSGLLQRLEALPNRLGTHWIEDRRRERAFLDVPRDPAQLLQGISRKKMGEIRRRQRRLAERGGLQWRETAGAEVTSEQIETFLALENAGWKGESGSSLLALPHRERFFREMAESFRQRGELLLTELLLEGRVIASQFCFLQRRTGYIFKSAYDETYREFGPGILNKIEQLAHLDPSQVDRWDSCTQSGSYIEEIWPQRQRLVTGTLVLNPALDAGTRLLRRGRSLVRTMRGQLLTAAG
;
A
#
# COMPACT_ATOMS: atom_id res chain seq x y z
N MET A 1 6.65 7.54 -46.08
CA MET A 1 6.57 8.41 -44.88
C MET A 1 5.14 8.70 -44.41
N ALA A 2 4.18 8.98 -45.28
CA ALA A 2 2.77 9.25 -44.91
C ALA A 2 2.03 8.06 -44.29
N ALA A 3 2.27 6.83 -44.78
CA ALA A 3 1.62 5.63 -44.27
C ALA A 3 2.06 5.28 -42.81
N HIS A 4 3.31 5.49 -42.46
CA HIS A 4 3.80 5.33 -41.07
C HIS A 4 3.26 6.40 -40.12
N PHE A 5 2.99 7.59 -40.62
CA PHE A 5 2.41 8.67 -39.82
C PHE A 5 0.90 8.44 -39.54
N GLN A 6 0.17 7.88 -40.48
CA GLN A 6 -1.25 7.51 -40.30
C GLN A 6 -1.41 6.31 -39.37
N THR A 7 -0.54 5.31 -39.43
CA THR A 7 -0.54 4.17 -38.50
C THR A 7 -0.18 4.64 -37.05
N TRP A 8 0.68 5.63 -36.95
CA TRP A 8 1.05 6.22 -35.64
C TRP A 8 -0.08 7.07 -35.03
N LEU A 9 -0.83 7.79 -35.83
CA LEU A 9 -2.03 8.55 -35.43
C LEU A 9 -3.22 7.66 -35.07
N SER A 10 -3.35 6.48 -35.72
CA SER A 10 -4.43 5.53 -35.41
C SER A 10 -4.27 4.87 -34.03
N HIS A 11 -3.05 4.66 -33.53
CA HIS A 11 -2.80 4.17 -32.16
C HIS A 11 -3.11 5.20 -31.06
N LEU A 12 -3.38 6.46 -31.40
CA LEU A 12 -3.64 7.56 -30.49
C LEU A 12 -5.10 7.73 -30.06
N ARG A 13 -6.02 7.01 -30.69
CA ARG A 13 -7.47 7.13 -30.45
C ARG A 13 -8.07 5.99 -29.60
N PHE A 14 -7.25 5.14 -28.96
CA PHE A 14 -7.79 3.95 -28.30
C PHE A 14 -8.13 4.12 -26.81
N MET A 15 -7.77 5.23 -26.22
CA MET A 15 -8.00 5.47 -24.79
C MET A 15 -8.17 6.95 -24.49
N ASP A 16 -9.09 7.26 -23.58
CA ASP A 16 -9.39 8.60 -23.09
C ASP A 16 -9.11 8.67 -21.57
N LEU A 17 -8.71 9.86 -21.09
CA LEU A 17 -8.44 10.14 -19.69
C LEU A 17 -9.40 11.21 -19.19
N SER A 18 -10.02 10.95 -18.05
CA SER A 18 -10.88 11.92 -17.36
C SER A 18 -10.49 12.07 -15.90
N LEU A 19 -10.86 13.21 -15.32
CA LEU A 19 -10.66 13.51 -13.91
C LEU A 19 -12.03 13.73 -13.27
N LEU A 20 -12.45 12.80 -12.40
CA LEU A 20 -13.76 12.77 -11.79
C LEU A 20 -13.71 13.18 -10.31
N LEU A 21 -14.78 13.81 -9.84
CA LEU A 21 -15.06 14.01 -8.41
C LEU A 21 -15.68 12.74 -7.80
N LEU A 22 -15.59 12.59 -6.48
CA LEU A 22 -16.22 11.49 -5.76
C LEU A 22 -17.74 11.40 -6.02
N SER A 23 -18.42 12.55 -6.14
CA SER A 23 -19.87 12.63 -6.46
C SER A 23 -20.23 12.12 -7.85
N GLN A 24 -19.27 11.97 -8.73
CA GLN A 24 -19.46 11.45 -10.11
C GLN A 24 -19.20 9.94 -10.22
N ILE A 25 -18.86 9.27 -9.11
CA ILE A 25 -18.68 7.82 -9.08
C ILE A 25 -20.06 7.16 -9.11
N THR A 26 -20.36 6.52 -10.25
CA THR A 26 -21.62 5.81 -10.45
C THR A 26 -21.52 4.35 -9.99
N PRO A 27 -22.65 3.66 -9.73
CA PRO A 27 -22.66 2.22 -9.49
C PRO A 27 -22.02 1.42 -10.64
N LEU A 28 -22.18 1.89 -11.88
CA LEU A 28 -21.52 1.27 -13.04
C LEU A 28 -20.00 1.36 -12.93
N LEU A 29 -19.44 2.53 -12.59
CA LEU A 29 -17.99 2.69 -12.42
C LEU A 29 -17.45 1.81 -11.29
N ILE A 30 -18.22 1.63 -10.20
CA ILE A 30 -17.88 0.71 -9.11
C ILE A 30 -17.80 -0.73 -9.63
N ALA A 31 -18.80 -1.18 -10.39
CA ALA A 31 -18.81 -2.53 -10.97
C ALA A 31 -17.65 -2.75 -11.96
N GLU A 32 -17.36 -1.75 -12.79
CA GLU A 32 -16.23 -1.78 -13.73
C GLU A 32 -14.88 -1.81 -12.97
N TRP A 33 -14.75 -1.07 -11.86
CA TRP A 33 -13.55 -1.08 -11.03
C TRP A 33 -13.30 -2.47 -10.44
N LEU A 34 -14.33 -3.09 -9.89
CA LEU A 34 -14.27 -4.47 -9.39
C LEU A 34 -13.85 -5.45 -10.50
N SER A 35 -14.39 -5.28 -11.71
CA SER A 35 -14.07 -6.13 -12.87
C SER A 35 -12.63 -5.90 -13.38
N LEU A 36 -12.05 -4.72 -13.14
CA LEU A 36 -10.68 -4.41 -13.52
C LEU A 36 -9.64 -5.06 -12.58
N GLU A 37 -9.95 -5.22 -11.28
CA GLU A 37 -8.99 -5.71 -10.29
C GLU A 37 -8.33 -7.06 -10.65
N PRO A 38 -9.05 -8.10 -11.09
CA PRO A 38 -8.42 -9.35 -11.50
C PRO A 38 -7.53 -9.21 -12.74
N LEU A 39 -7.77 -8.18 -13.55
CA LEU A 39 -7.02 -7.90 -14.79
C LEU A 39 -5.89 -6.87 -14.58
N ALA A 40 -5.74 -6.35 -13.35
CA ALA A 40 -4.77 -5.31 -13.07
C ALA A 40 -3.32 -5.81 -13.19
N LEU A 41 -2.43 -4.91 -13.60
CA LEU A 41 -0.98 -5.12 -13.67
C LEU A 41 -0.42 -5.46 -12.28
N ASP A 42 -0.68 -4.59 -11.33
CA ASP A 42 -0.40 -4.77 -9.91
C ASP A 42 -1.73 -4.69 -9.15
N LEU A 43 -1.87 -5.50 -8.12
CA LEU A 43 -3.00 -5.43 -7.21
C LEU A 43 -2.52 -5.70 -5.79
N HIS A 44 -2.87 -4.80 -4.90
CA HIS A 44 -2.72 -4.95 -3.46
C HIS A 44 -3.88 -4.22 -2.75
N PRO A 45 -4.19 -4.52 -1.49
CA PRO A 45 -5.38 -3.99 -0.81
C PRO A 45 -5.54 -2.47 -0.93
N PHE A 46 -4.46 -1.72 -0.85
CA PHE A 46 -4.49 -0.25 -0.73
C PHE A 46 -4.80 0.51 -2.04
N ILE A 47 -4.84 -0.19 -3.19
CA ILE A 47 -5.33 0.35 -4.48
C ILE A 47 -6.65 -0.32 -4.92
N SER A 48 -7.14 -1.32 -4.18
CA SER A 48 -8.42 -1.96 -4.45
C SER A 48 -9.59 -1.06 -4.10
N LEU A 49 -10.74 -1.32 -4.70
CA LEU A 49 -11.99 -0.60 -4.40
C LEU A 49 -12.35 -0.71 -2.92
N SER A 50 -12.15 -1.89 -2.32
CA SER A 50 -12.48 -2.18 -0.92
C SER A 50 -11.77 -1.28 0.08
N PHE A 51 -10.60 -0.76 -0.26
CA PHE A 51 -9.87 0.23 0.53
C PHE A 51 -10.12 1.65 0.04
N ALA A 52 -9.99 1.88 -1.28
CA ALA A 52 -9.95 3.21 -1.85
C ALA A 52 -11.27 3.97 -1.68
N LEU A 53 -12.41 3.30 -1.90
CA LEU A 53 -13.72 3.95 -1.83
C LEU A 53 -14.08 4.39 -0.39
N PRO A 54 -13.98 3.53 0.64
CA PRO A 54 -14.14 3.95 2.03
C PRO A 54 -13.16 5.06 2.45
N ALA A 55 -11.89 4.97 2.03
CA ALA A 55 -10.90 6.00 2.34
C ALA A 55 -11.30 7.37 1.76
N MET A 56 -11.70 7.42 0.48
CA MET A 56 -12.14 8.65 -0.16
C MET A 56 -13.38 9.26 0.51
N ARG A 57 -14.31 8.41 0.99
CA ARG A 57 -15.57 8.86 1.60
C ARG A 57 -15.40 9.37 3.02
N GLN A 58 -14.50 8.74 3.78
CA GLN A 58 -14.46 8.92 5.23
C GLN A 58 -13.22 9.69 5.71
N LEU A 59 -12.09 9.64 4.98
CA LEU A 59 -10.83 10.21 5.47
C LEU A 59 -10.49 11.57 4.85
N PHE A 60 -11.26 12.02 3.88
CA PHE A 60 -11.01 13.27 3.17
C PHE A 60 -12.25 14.13 3.07
N GLU A 61 -12.05 15.45 3.10
CA GLU A 61 -13.12 16.41 2.79
C GLU A 61 -13.55 16.27 1.31
N PRO A 62 -14.83 16.55 1.01
CA PRO A 62 -15.34 16.52 -0.36
C PRO A 62 -14.48 17.34 -1.33
N GLY A 63 -14.12 16.75 -2.46
CA GLY A 63 -13.35 17.42 -3.51
C GLY A 63 -11.82 17.39 -3.34
N VAL A 64 -11.31 16.97 -2.19
CA VAL A 64 -9.84 16.81 -1.96
C VAL A 64 -9.28 15.69 -2.82
N VAL A 65 -9.95 14.55 -2.88
CA VAL A 65 -9.56 13.41 -3.73
C VAL A 65 -10.38 13.42 -5.00
N ARG A 66 -9.71 13.21 -6.11
CA ARG A 66 -10.30 13.04 -7.45
C ARG A 66 -9.85 11.70 -8.04
N LEU A 67 -10.60 11.18 -9.01
CA LEU A 67 -10.25 9.97 -9.74
C LEU A 67 -9.71 10.30 -11.12
N LEU A 68 -8.50 9.84 -11.43
CA LEU A 68 -8.07 9.63 -12.81
C LEU A 68 -8.70 8.34 -13.32
N VAL A 69 -9.39 8.41 -14.45
CA VAL A 69 -10.10 7.29 -15.05
C VAL A 69 -9.70 7.17 -16.51
N TRP A 70 -9.17 6.01 -16.88
CA TRP A 70 -8.84 5.65 -18.26
C TRP A 70 -9.91 4.76 -18.85
N ARG A 71 -10.49 5.18 -19.97
CA ARG A 71 -11.46 4.39 -20.73
C ARG A 71 -10.94 4.08 -22.11
N ARG A 72 -11.10 2.85 -22.53
CA ARG A 72 -10.85 2.47 -23.93
C ARG A 72 -11.89 3.13 -24.83
N LEU A 73 -11.50 3.47 -26.04
CA LEU A 73 -12.41 4.02 -27.06
C LEU A 73 -12.95 2.90 -27.97
N ASP A 74 -13.03 1.68 -27.45
CA ASP A 74 -13.77 0.59 -28.07
C ASP A 74 -15.29 0.75 -27.88
N ALA A 75 -16.08 -0.11 -28.51
CA ALA A 75 -17.54 -0.05 -28.43
C ALA A 75 -18.06 -0.15 -26.97
N ALA A 76 -17.37 -0.89 -26.13
CA ALA A 76 -17.73 -1.08 -24.71
C ALA A 76 -17.27 0.07 -23.81
N ARG A 77 -16.36 0.96 -24.27
CA ARG A 77 -15.71 2.00 -23.46
C ARG A 77 -15.20 1.48 -22.12
N SER A 78 -14.64 0.26 -22.14
CA SER A 78 -14.24 -0.47 -20.95
C SER A 78 -13.19 0.28 -20.13
N LEU A 79 -13.24 0.09 -18.81
CA LEU A 79 -12.29 0.69 -17.87
C LEU A 79 -10.90 0.06 -18.06
N ALA A 80 -9.88 0.88 -18.32
CA ALA A 80 -8.49 0.47 -18.46
C ALA A 80 -7.61 0.88 -17.26
N GLY A 81 -8.07 1.82 -16.46
CA GLY A 81 -7.38 2.25 -15.25
C GLY A 81 -8.23 3.17 -14.40
N VAL A 82 -7.95 3.14 -13.11
CA VAL A 82 -8.55 4.05 -12.13
C VAL A 82 -7.55 4.31 -11.00
N VAL A 83 -7.37 5.59 -10.65
CA VAL A 83 -6.39 6.00 -9.63
C VAL A 83 -6.94 7.18 -8.85
N PRO A 84 -7.21 7.03 -7.56
CA PRO A 84 -7.48 8.17 -6.69
C PRO A 84 -6.24 9.04 -6.55
N ILE A 85 -6.37 10.35 -6.76
CA ILE A 85 -5.30 11.33 -6.63
C ILE A 85 -5.75 12.52 -5.78
N MET A 86 -4.80 13.17 -5.14
CA MET A 86 -5.02 14.36 -4.34
C MET A 86 -4.01 15.45 -4.71
N ALA A 87 -4.44 16.70 -4.67
CA ALA A 87 -3.55 17.83 -4.89
C ALA A 87 -2.57 17.97 -3.71
N VAL A 88 -1.33 18.25 -4.01
CA VAL A 88 -0.31 18.59 -3.02
C VAL A 88 0.28 19.96 -3.32
N PRO A 89 0.56 20.76 -2.29
CA PRO A 89 1.11 22.10 -2.49
C PRO A 89 2.50 22.03 -3.12
N ALA A 90 2.89 23.12 -3.76
CA ALA A 90 4.24 23.29 -4.27
C ALA A 90 5.29 23.07 -3.17
N ARG A 91 6.37 22.38 -3.51
CA ARG A 91 7.49 22.10 -2.61
C ARG A 91 8.80 22.55 -3.28
N TRP A 92 9.86 22.73 -2.48
CA TRP A 92 11.19 23.07 -3.00
C TRP A 92 11.74 22.10 -4.06
N THR A 93 11.26 20.83 -4.02
CA THR A 93 11.64 19.80 -5.00
C THR A 93 10.80 19.84 -6.27
N LEU A 94 9.60 20.43 -6.18
CA LEU A 94 8.65 20.58 -7.27
C LEU A 94 7.94 21.94 -7.09
N PRO A 95 8.43 23.01 -7.72
CA PRO A 95 8.03 24.40 -7.45
C PRO A 95 6.66 24.76 -8.04
N ALA A 96 5.85 23.79 -8.39
CA ALA A 96 4.48 23.97 -8.84
C ALA A 96 3.53 23.04 -8.10
N PRO A 97 2.23 23.38 -7.98
CA PRO A 97 1.22 22.46 -7.52
C PRO A 97 1.27 21.16 -8.32
N SER A 98 1.23 20.05 -7.60
CA SER A 98 1.33 18.72 -8.19
C SER A 98 0.24 17.82 -7.62
N TRP A 99 0.12 16.63 -8.20
CA TRP A 99 -0.78 15.61 -7.71
C TRP A 99 0.01 14.47 -7.08
N GLN A 100 -0.62 13.79 -6.16
CA GLN A 100 -0.11 12.58 -5.53
C GLN A 100 -1.17 11.49 -5.63
N VAL A 101 -0.79 10.25 -5.90
CA VAL A 101 -1.66 9.10 -5.69
C VAL A 101 -2.13 9.12 -4.24
N MET A 102 -3.43 8.94 -4.02
CA MET A 102 -4.03 9.02 -2.69
C MET A 102 -3.22 8.21 -1.67
N SER A 103 -2.84 8.87 -0.61
CA SER A 103 -2.11 8.27 0.50
C SER A 103 -2.75 8.71 1.81
N THR A 104 -2.91 7.77 2.72
CA THR A 104 -3.47 7.98 4.05
C THR A 104 -2.50 7.43 5.09
N PRO A 105 -2.66 7.73 6.38
CA PRO A 105 -1.90 7.06 7.46
C PRO A 105 -2.08 5.53 7.48
N TYR A 106 -3.07 5.03 6.73
CA TYR A 106 -3.43 3.60 6.64
C TYR A 106 -2.99 2.97 5.31
N SER A 107 -2.29 3.70 4.42
CA SER A 107 -1.85 3.23 3.11
C SER A 107 -0.34 2.96 3.11
N PRO A 108 0.14 1.80 3.51
CA PRO A 108 1.57 1.49 3.57
C PRO A 108 2.20 1.27 2.18
N LEU A 109 1.37 1.15 1.15
CA LEU A 109 1.74 1.01 -0.26
C LEU A 109 0.96 1.98 -1.12
N GLY A 110 1.61 2.52 -2.14
CA GLY A 110 0.97 3.23 -3.23
C GLY A 110 1.04 2.45 -4.53
N GLY A 111 0.31 2.92 -5.54
CA GLY A 111 0.24 2.28 -6.83
C GLY A 111 -0.87 2.86 -7.70
N MET A 112 -0.99 2.32 -8.90
CA MET A 112 -2.03 2.69 -9.85
C MET A 112 -2.74 1.41 -10.32
N LEU A 113 -4.05 1.34 -10.22
CA LEU A 113 -4.81 0.23 -10.76
C LEU A 113 -4.95 0.40 -12.26
N LEU A 114 -4.13 -0.27 -13.03
CA LEU A 114 -4.09 -0.24 -14.49
C LEU A 114 -4.24 -1.66 -15.04
N HIS A 115 -5.02 -1.82 -16.10
CA HIS A 115 -5.13 -3.10 -16.81
C HIS A 115 -3.75 -3.55 -17.32
N ARG A 116 -3.37 -4.81 -17.06
CA ARG A 116 -2.03 -5.35 -17.36
C ARG A 116 -1.60 -5.17 -18.82
N ASP A 117 -2.53 -5.40 -19.75
CA ASP A 117 -2.25 -5.33 -21.19
C ASP A 117 -2.28 -3.89 -21.74
N HIS A 118 -2.83 -2.95 -20.97
CA HIS A 118 -3.02 -1.56 -21.37
C HIS A 118 -2.22 -0.55 -20.55
N ALA A 119 -1.45 -1.00 -19.55
CA ALA A 119 -0.74 -0.13 -18.64
C ALA A 119 0.26 0.82 -19.33
N ALA A 120 1.00 0.34 -20.32
CA ALA A 120 1.92 1.18 -21.09
C ALA A 120 1.17 2.28 -21.88
N GLN A 121 0.04 1.93 -22.46
CA GLN A 121 -0.82 2.89 -23.17
C GLN A 121 -1.44 3.90 -22.21
N ALA A 122 -1.89 3.46 -21.02
CA ALA A 122 -2.44 4.33 -19.98
C ALA A 122 -1.41 5.37 -19.50
N LEU A 123 -0.15 4.97 -19.28
CA LEU A 123 0.93 5.89 -18.94
C LEU A 123 1.23 6.90 -20.07
N GLU A 124 1.18 6.46 -21.32
CA GLU A 124 1.35 7.35 -22.48
C GLU A 124 0.18 8.34 -22.61
N VAL A 125 -1.06 7.90 -22.38
CA VAL A 125 -2.23 8.77 -22.36
C VAL A 125 -2.15 9.78 -21.20
N LEU A 126 -1.71 9.35 -20.00
CA LEU A 126 -1.46 10.26 -18.87
C LEU A 126 -0.42 11.33 -19.24
N ARG A 127 0.66 10.94 -19.88
CA ARG A 127 1.69 11.86 -20.36
C ARG A 127 1.14 12.95 -21.30
N ARG A 128 0.24 12.58 -22.20
CA ARG A 128 -0.29 13.49 -23.24
C ARG A 128 -1.45 14.33 -22.75
N GLN A 129 -2.39 13.73 -22.03
CA GLN A 129 -3.64 14.38 -21.64
C GLN A 129 -3.59 14.94 -20.20
N GLY A 130 -2.75 14.36 -19.32
CA GLY A 130 -2.63 14.77 -17.93
C GLY A 130 -2.39 16.28 -17.74
N PRO A 131 -1.41 16.89 -18.43
CA PRO A 131 -1.19 18.34 -18.33
C PRO A 131 -2.43 19.18 -18.66
N GLY A 132 -3.22 18.77 -19.67
CA GLY A 132 -4.49 19.44 -20.01
C GLY A 132 -5.57 19.31 -18.95
N LEU A 133 -5.49 18.31 -18.08
CA LEU A 133 -6.34 18.11 -16.92
C LEU A 133 -5.77 18.75 -15.65
N GLY A 134 -4.64 19.49 -15.75
CA GLY A 134 -3.95 20.10 -14.63
C GLY A 134 -3.02 19.13 -13.85
N VAL A 135 -2.76 17.93 -14.38
CA VAL A 135 -1.85 16.96 -13.77
C VAL A 135 -0.47 17.11 -14.42
N SER A 136 0.31 18.07 -13.96
CA SER A 136 1.65 18.36 -14.50
C SER A 136 2.75 17.48 -13.92
N ALA A 137 2.52 16.94 -12.73
CA ALA A 137 3.37 15.93 -12.08
C ALA A 137 2.51 15.06 -11.16
N LEU A 138 2.85 13.77 -11.08
CA LEU A 138 2.17 12.80 -10.23
C LEU A 138 3.19 12.10 -9.33
N GLN A 139 3.12 12.34 -8.02
CA GLN A 139 3.91 11.61 -7.03
C GLN A 139 3.23 10.28 -6.72
N ILE A 140 4.00 9.21 -6.68
CA ILE A 140 3.54 7.87 -6.32
C ILE A 140 4.35 7.41 -5.11
N PRO A 141 3.74 7.35 -3.92
CA PRO A 141 4.44 6.94 -2.71
C PRO A 141 4.59 5.43 -2.64
N ASP A 142 5.69 4.97 -2.07
CA ASP A 142 5.91 3.61 -1.58
C ASP A 142 5.48 2.48 -2.55
N LEU A 143 5.88 2.59 -3.82
CA LEU A 143 5.73 1.52 -4.81
C LEU A 143 6.58 0.30 -4.42
N PRO A 144 6.04 -0.93 -4.46
CA PRO A 144 6.85 -2.12 -4.33
C PRO A 144 7.97 -2.17 -5.39
N GLY A 145 9.18 -2.54 -4.97
CA GLY A 145 10.35 -2.54 -5.85
C GLY A 145 10.29 -3.59 -6.98
N ASP A 146 9.43 -4.57 -6.85
CA ASP A 146 9.15 -5.63 -7.82
C ASP A 146 7.85 -5.39 -8.61
N SER A 147 7.16 -4.25 -8.41
CA SER A 147 5.91 -3.95 -9.10
C SER A 147 6.10 -3.75 -10.61
N GLY A 148 5.15 -4.22 -11.38
CA GLY A 148 5.12 -4.02 -12.81
C GLY A 148 4.98 -2.54 -13.20
N LEU A 149 4.34 -1.72 -12.35
CA LEU A 149 4.23 -0.29 -12.55
C LEU A 149 5.60 0.39 -12.43
N LEU A 150 6.38 0.09 -11.37
CA LEU A 150 7.71 0.68 -11.20
C LEU A 150 8.63 0.34 -12.39
N GLN A 151 8.63 -0.91 -12.83
CA GLN A 151 9.40 -1.33 -14.00
C GLN A 151 9.06 -0.51 -15.26
N ARG A 152 7.76 -0.22 -15.48
CA ARG A 152 7.33 0.61 -16.61
C ARG A 152 7.70 2.08 -16.45
N LEU A 153 7.64 2.61 -15.23
CA LEU A 153 8.03 3.99 -14.94
C LEU A 153 9.53 4.19 -15.14
N GLU A 154 10.36 3.24 -14.68
CA GLU A 154 11.81 3.26 -14.85
C GLU A 154 12.22 3.08 -16.33
N ALA A 155 11.45 2.33 -17.10
CA ALA A 155 11.67 2.11 -18.54
C ALA A 155 11.15 3.26 -19.43
N LEU A 156 10.45 4.26 -18.88
CA LEU A 156 9.99 5.39 -19.66
C LEU A 156 11.17 6.11 -20.31
N PRO A 157 11.13 6.32 -21.64
CA PRO A 157 12.18 7.05 -22.31
C PRO A 157 12.26 8.47 -21.74
N ASN A 158 13.46 8.89 -21.38
CA ASN A 158 13.73 10.24 -20.89
C ASN A 158 13.64 11.24 -22.07
N ARG A 159 12.42 11.44 -22.55
CA ARG A 159 12.10 12.39 -23.61
C ARG A 159 11.73 13.73 -23.00
N LEU A 160 12.03 14.83 -23.69
CA LEU A 160 11.73 16.20 -23.26
C LEU A 160 10.38 16.31 -22.54
N GLY A 161 10.42 16.53 -21.24
CA GLY A 161 9.27 16.85 -20.41
C GLY A 161 8.55 15.69 -19.75
N THR A 162 8.98 14.45 -19.93
CA THR A 162 8.40 13.31 -19.19
C THR A 162 9.49 12.38 -18.72
N HIS A 163 9.59 12.19 -17.43
CA HIS A 163 10.50 11.21 -16.84
C HIS A 163 10.07 10.84 -15.43
N TRP A 164 10.50 9.65 -15.00
CA TRP A 164 10.38 9.19 -13.64
C TRP A 164 11.56 9.66 -12.81
N ILE A 165 11.29 10.16 -11.63
CA ILE A 165 12.30 10.58 -10.66
C ILE A 165 12.09 9.80 -9.38
N GLU A 166 13.05 8.99 -8.98
CA GLU A 166 13.07 8.40 -7.65
C GLU A 166 13.40 9.48 -6.63
N ASP A 167 12.48 9.73 -5.69
CA ASP A 167 12.62 10.73 -4.63
C ASP A 167 13.18 10.13 -3.35
N ARG A 168 12.74 8.92 -3.01
CA ARG A 168 13.11 8.21 -1.78
C ARG A 168 13.04 6.71 -1.99
N ARG A 169 13.97 5.99 -1.37
CA ARG A 169 13.97 4.53 -1.25
C ARG A 169 13.94 4.15 0.23
N ARG A 170 13.18 3.13 0.56
CA ARG A 170 13.17 2.50 1.88
C ARG A 170 12.99 1.01 1.75
N GLU A 171 13.21 0.29 2.84
CA GLU A 171 12.99 -1.14 2.93
C GLU A 171 12.10 -1.45 4.13
N ARG A 172 11.41 -2.57 4.09
CA ARG A 172 10.66 -3.10 5.23
C ARG A 172 10.70 -4.61 5.27
N ALA A 173 10.34 -5.16 6.42
CA ALA A 173 10.23 -6.59 6.59
C ALA A 173 9.19 -7.20 5.64
N PHE A 174 9.57 -8.29 5.05
CA PHE A 174 8.85 -9.02 4.04
C PHE A 174 9.16 -10.50 4.18
N LEU A 175 8.31 -11.39 3.69
CA LEU A 175 8.47 -12.82 3.83
C LEU A 175 7.98 -13.54 2.58
N ASP A 176 8.86 -14.26 1.88
CA ASP A 176 8.44 -15.29 0.93
C ASP A 176 8.18 -16.59 1.68
N VAL A 177 7.03 -17.21 1.42
CA VAL A 177 6.62 -18.45 2.08
C VAL A 177 7.26 -19.64 1.35
N PRO A 178 8.17 -20.37 2.00
CA PRO A 178 8.78 -21.56 1.40
C PRO A 178 7.77 -22.71 1.33
N ARG A 179 8.08 -23.74 0.52
CA ARG A 179 7.25 -24.95 0.45
C ARG A 179 7.10 -25.66 1.80
N ASP A 180 8.12 -25.58 2.64
CA ASP A 180 8.11 -26.06 4.02
C ASP A 180 8.17 -24.85 4.96
N PRO A 181 7.04 -24.39 5.54
CA PRO A 181 6.98 -23.24 6.44
C PRO A 181 7.81 -23.40 7.72
N ALA A 182 8.14 -24.63 8.14
CA ALA A 182 8.98 -24.84 9.30
C ALA A 182 10.36 -24.18 9.16
N GLN A 183 10.85 -23.98 7.93
CA GLN A 183 12.08 -23.26 7.63
C GLN A 183 12.05 -21.79 8.10
N LEU A 184 10.87 -21.17 8.13
CA LEU A 184 10.73 -19.79 8.60
C LEU A 184 11.08 -19.65 10.08
N LEU A 185 10.62 -20.59 10.89
CA LEU A 185 10.95 -20.63 12.33
C LEU A 185 12.42 -20.95 12.57
N GLN A 186 13.03 -21.80 11.72
CA GLN A 186 14.46 -22.11 11.77
C GLN A 186 15.34 -20.91 11.41
N GLY A 187 14.85 -20.00 10.57
CA GLY A 187 15.53 -18.75 10.21
C GLY A 187 15.64 -17.73 11.35
N ILE A 188 14.83 -17.87 12.41
CA ILE A 188 14.89 -17.01 13.58
C ILE A 188 16.07 -17.42 14.48
N SER A 189 16.86 -16.46 14.95
CA SER A 189 18.02 -16.74 15.79
C SER A 189 17.67 -17.60 17.00
N ARG A 190 18.54 -18.54 17.39
CA ARG A 190 18.32 -19.44 18.55
C ARG A 190 18.06 -18.66 19.85
N LYS A 191 18.75 -17.53 20.04
CA LYS A 191 18.56 -16.63 21.19
C LYS A 191 17.13 -16.07 21.22
N LYS A 192 16.67 -15.52 20.07
CA LYS A 192 15.34 -14.94 19.95
C LYS A 192 14.24 -15.99 20.10
N MET A 193 14.39 -17.13 19.46
CA MET A 193 13.43 -18.24 19.59
C MET A 193 13.38 -18.77 21.03
N GLY A 194 14.52 -18.84 21.72
CA GLY A 194 14.57 -19.21 23.14
C GLY A 194 13.83 -18.23 24.04
N GLU A 195 13.95 -16.93 23.78
CA GLU A 195 13.21 -15.87 24.48
C GLU A 195 11.69 -16.00 24.23
N ILE A 196 11.28 -16.18 22.98
CA ILE A 196 9.88 -16.34 22.58
C ILE A 196 9.25 -17.56 23.28
N ARG A 197 9.92 -18.73 23.23
CA ARG A 197 9.45 -19.96 23.90
C ARG A 197 9.34 -19.80 25.41
N ARG A 198 10.26 -19.08 26.04
CA ARG A 198 10.19 -18.78 27.47
C ARG A 198 8.97 -17.91 27.81
N ARG A 199 8.72 -16.87 27.03
CA ARG A 199 7.55 -15.98 27.19
C ARG A 199 6.24 -16.75 26.99
N GLN A 200 6.17 -17.60 25.98
CA GLN A 200 5.01 -18.44 25.68
C GLN A 200 4.69 -19.39 26.86
N ARG A 201 5.71 -20.09 27.40
CA ARG A 201 5.52 -20.97 28.58
C ARG A 201 5.01 -20.21 29.80
N ARG A 202 5.64 -19.06 30.12
CA ARG A 202 5.19 -18.22 31.22
C ARG A 202 3.76 -17.69 31.04
N LEU A 203 3.37 -17.40 29.83
CA LEU A 203 1.99 -17.00 29.52
C LEU A 203 1.03 -18.18 29.69
N ALA A 204 1.41 -19.37 29.23
CA ALA A 204 0.61 -20.60 29.40
C ALA A 204 0.46 -21.05 30.88
N GLU A 205 1.35 -20.63 31.78
CA GLU A 205 1.19 -20.81 33.22
C GLU A 205 0.04 -19.97 33.82
N ARG A 206 -0.44 -18.95 33.07
CA ARG A 206 -1.57 -18.11 33.48
C ARG A 206 -2.93 -18.64 33.06
N GLY A 207 -2.97 -19.68 32.21
CA GLY A 207 -4.21 -20.31 31.72
C GLY A 207 -4.05 -20.99 30.37
N GLY A 208 -5.14 -21.54 29.85
CA GLY A 208 -5.21 -22.20 28.56
C GLY A 208 -4.95 -21.22 27.39
N LEU A 209 -3.79 -21.38 26.75
CA LEU A 209 -3.39 -20.58 25.59
C LEU A 209 -3.86 -21.25 24.30
N GLN A 210 -4.55 -20.50 23.43
CA GLN A 210 -5.07 -20.96 22.15
C GLN A 210 -4.74 -19.96 21.06
N TRP A 211 -4.58 -20.44 19.84
CA TRP A 211 -4.45 -19.61 18.66
C TRP A 211 -5.58 -19.92 17.67
N ARG A 212 -6.08 -18.89 17.00
CA ARG A 212 -7.16 -19.00 16.04
C ARG A 212 -6.87 -18.14 14.81
N GLU A 213 -7.14 -18.70 13.63
CA GLU A 213 -7.20 -17.99 12.37
C GLU A 213 -8.62 -18.06 11.83
N THR A 214 -9.14 -16.94 11.33
CA THR A 214 -10.46 -16.84 10.71
C THR A 214 -10.35 -16.05 9.43
N ALA A 215 -10.89 -16.56 8.32
CA ALA A 215 -10.70 -15.99 7.00
C ALA A 215 -12.02 -15.66 6.30
N GLY A 216 -12.00 -14.65 5.46
CA GLY A 216 -13.08 -14.30 4.55
C GLY A 216 -14.43 -14.05 5.26
N ALA A 217 -15.47 -14.68 4.77
CA ALA A 217 -16.84 -14.52 5.28
C ALA A 217 -17.05 -15.13 6.67
N GLU A 218 -16.15 -16.00 7.12
CA GLU A 218 -16.21 -16.60 8.47
C GLU A 218 -15.81 -15.61 9.56
N VAL A 219 -15.11 -14.53 9.20
CA VAL A 219 -14.81 -13.44 10.14
C VAL A 219 -16.12 -12.80 10.58
N THR A 220 -16.40 -12.84 11.89
CA THR A 220 -17.63 -12.30 12.44
C THR A 220 -17.51 -10.81 12.76
N SER A 221 -18.64 -10.12 12.82
CA SER A 221 -18.69 -8.73 13.29
C SER A 221 -18.16 -8.60 14.73
N GLU A 222 -18.41 -9.59 15.59
CA GLU A 222 -17.90 -9.62 16.96
C GLU A 222 -16.36 -9.65 17.01
N GLN A 223 -15.71 -10.39 16.12
CA GLN A 223 -14.24 -10.41 16.03
C GLN A 223 -13.70 -9.04 15.59
N ILE A 224 -14.37 -8.36 14.66
CA ILE A 224 -14.03 -7.00 14.24
C ILE A 224 -14.16 -6.02 15.42
N GLU A 225 -15.26 -6.10 16.18
CA GLU A 225 -15.46 -5.27 17.37
C GLU A 225 -14.41 -5.57 18.45
N THR A 226 -14.10 -6.84 18.68
CA THR A 226 -13.06 -7.26 19.63
C THR A 226 -11.69 -6.68 19.24
N PHE A 227 -11.34 -6.72 17.95
CA PHE A 227 -10.11 -6.08 17.45
C PHE A 227 -10.12 -4.57 17.72
N LEU A 228 -11.21 -3.87 17.39
CA LEU A 228 -11.32 -2.41 17.61
C LEU A 228 -11.23 -2.05 19.09
N ALA A 229 -11.91 -2.80 19.96
CA ALA A 229 -11.86 -2.60 21.40
C ALA A 229 -10.43 -2.80 21.95
N LEU A 230 -9.75 -3.86 21.50
CA LEU A 230 -8.38 -4.18 21.88
C LEU A 230 -7.39 -3.09 21.39
N GLU A 231 -7.55 -2.60 20.15
CA GLU A 231 -6.71 -1.54 19.57
C GLU A 231 -6.91 -0.20 20.31
N ASN A 232 -8.12 0.06 20.77
CA ASN A 232 -8.45 1.28 21.50
C ASN A 232 -8.06 1.22 22.99
N ALA A 233 -8.01 0.04 23.60
CA ALA A 233 -7.63 -0.13 25.00
C ALA A 233 -6.11 0.05 25.25
N GLY A 234 -5.28 -0.02 24.22
CA GLY A 234 -3.84 0.15 24.32
C GLY A 234 -3.36 1.60 24.15
N TRP A 235 -2.03 1.78 24.07
CA TRP A 235 -1.38 3.08 23.92
C TRP A 235 -1.93 3.94 22.76
N LYS A 236 -2.51 3.33 21.73
CA LYS A 236 -3.13 4.04 20.60
C LYS A 236 -4.39 4.78 21.02
N GLY A 237 -5.19 4.21 21.90
CA GLY A 237 -6.34 4.90 22.49
C GLY A 237 -5.90 6.06 23.36
N GLU A 238 -4.92 5.84 24.23
CA GLU A 238 -4.34 6.88 25.10
C GLU A 238 -3.76 8.05 24.30
N SER A 239 -3.10 7.78 23.18
CA SER A 239 -2.53 8.79 22.28
C SER A 239 -3.54 9.43 21.31
N GLY A 240 -4.81 9.00 21.31
CA GLY A 240 -5.83 9.44 20.34
C GLY A 240 -5.55 9.00 18.89
N SER A 241 -4.69 8.01 18.71
CA SER A 241 -4.31 7.49 17.38
C SER A 241 -5.05 6.21 16.97
N SER A 242 -5.92 5.68 17.85
CA SER A 242 -6.73 4.50 17.58
C SER A 242 -7.77 4.74 16.48
N LEU A 243 -8.30 3.64 15.93
CA LEU A 243 -9.37 3.69 14.94
C LEU A 243 -10.67 4.26 15.51
N LEU A 244 -10.96 4.00 16.78
CA LEU A 244 -12.15 4.51 17.47
C LEU A 244 -11.99 5.94 17.98
N ALA A 245 -10.78 6.54 17.93
CA ALA A 245 -10.54 7.88 18.46
C ALA A 245 -11.34 8.98 17.73
N LEU A 246 -11.70 8.77 16.45
CA LEU A 246 -12.45 9.74 15.65
C LEU A 246 -13.52 9.03 14.80
N PRO A 247 -14.76 9.55 14.75
CA PRO A 247 -15.88 8.89 14.05
C PRO A 247 -15.63 8.58 12.58
N HIS A 248 -14.88 9.42 11.87
CA HIS A 248 -14.57 9.18 10.45
C HIS A 248 -13.56 8.03 10.26
N ARG A 249 -12.64 7.80 11.21
CA ARG A 249 -11.70 6.66 11.18
C ARG A 249 -12.44 5.35 11.46
N GLU A 250 -13.36 5.38 12.41
CA GLU A 250 -14.21 4.23 12.74
C GLU A 250 -15.07 3.83 11.54
N ARG A 251 -15.78 4.78 10.91
CA ARG A 251 -16.58 4.51 9.71
C ARG A 251 -15.73 3.98 8.56
N PHE A 252 -14.58 4.60 8.31
CA PHE A 252 -13.62 4.10 7.30
C PHE A 252 -13.26 2.63 7.56
N PHE A 253 -12.87 2.32 8.78
CA PHE A 253 -12.42 0.96 9.10
C PHE A 253 -13.54 -0.06 8.95
N ARG A 254 -14.75 0.23 9.46
CA ARG A 254 -15.90 -0.67 9.36
C ARG A 254 -16.33 -0.91 7.91
N GLU A 255 -16.44 0.14 7.10
CA GLU A 255 -16.78 0.01 5.67
C GLU A 255 -15.72 -0.82 4.91
N MET A 256 -14.46 -0.54 5.16
CA MET A 256 -13.33 -1.25 4.56
C MET A 256 -13.33 -2.73 5.00
N ALA A 257 -13.41 -3.00 6.29
CA ALA A 257 -13.40 -4.35 6.84
C ALA A 257 -14.53 -5.20 6.27
N GLU A 258 -15.76 -4.66 6.23
CA GLU A 258 -16.92 -5.33 5.66
C GLU A 258 -16.76 -5.61 4.17
N SER A 259 -16.20 -4.65 3.40
CA SER A 259 -15.94 -4.84 1.98
C SER A 259 -14.93 -5.98 1.71
N PHE A 260 -13.83 -6.05 2.47
CA PHE A 260 -12.86 -7.15 2.36
C PHE A 260 -13.44 -8.49 2.85
N ARG A 261 -14.25 -8.48 3.90
CA ARG A 261 -14.92 -9.67 4.43
C ARG A 261 -15.85 -10.29 3.37
N GLN A 262 -16.69 -9.48 2.74
CA GLN A 262 -17.63 -9.93 1.69
C GLN A 262 -16.91 -10.51 0.47
N ARG A 263 -15.69 -10.06 0.21
CA ARG A 263 -14.85 -10.55 -0.91
C ARG A 263 -14.03 -11.79 -0.56
N GLY A 264 -14.07 -12.24 0.68
CA GLY A 264 -13.24 -13.36 1.14
C GLY A 264 -11.75 -12.99 1.29
N GLU A 265 -11.41 -11.70 1.31
CA GLU A 265 -10.04 -11.19 1.34
C GLU A 265 -9.60 -10.72 2.75
N LEU A 266 -10.44 -10.87 3.76
CA LEU A 266 -10.13 -10.55 5.15
C LEU A 266 -9.55 -11.76 5.88
N LEU A 267 -8.54 -11.55 6.73
CA LEU A 267 -7.95 -12.57 7.59
C LEU A 267 -7.68 -11.97 8.97
N LEU A 268 -8.15 -12.65 10.02
CA LEU A 268 -7.83 -12.35 11.41
C LEU A 268 -7.05 -13.50 12.03
N THR A 269 -5.96 -13.18 12.75
CA THR A 269 -5.28 -14.12 13.63
C THR A 269 -5.36 -13.63 15.07
N GLU A 270 -5.67 -14.52 15.99
CA GLU A 270 -5.93 -14.18 17.38
C GLU A 270 -5.23 -15.14 18.34
N LEU A 271 -4.61 -14.58 19.38
CA LEU A 271 -4.09 -15.33 20.51
C LEU A 271 -5.05 -15.15 21.68
N LEU A 272 -5.53 -16.27 22.22
CA LEU A 272 -6.50 -16.30 23.31
C LEU A 272 -5.86 -16.89 24.56
N LEU A 273 -6.21 -16.33 25.71
CA LEU A 273 -5.89 -16.86 27.04
C LEU A 273 -7.23 -17.06 27.78
N GLU A 274 -7.52 -18.29 28.23
CA GLU A 274 -8.79 -18.65 28.88
C GLU A 274 -10.00 -18.18 28.04
N GLY A 275 -9.93 -18.36 26.70
CA GLY A 275 -10.99 -17.96 25.78
C GLY A 275 -11.10 -16.46 25.49
N ARG A 276 -10.35 -15.59 26.20
CA ARG A 276 -10.30 -14.15 25.97
C ARG A 276 -9.19 -13.80 24.96
N VAL A 277 -9.51 -13.00 23.94
CA VAL A 277 -8.53 -12.49 22.98
C VAL A 277 -7.58 -11.52 23.66
N ILE A 278 -6.28 -11.83 23.66
CA ILE A 278 -5.21 -11.00 24.23
C ILE A 278 -4.28 -10.42 23.16
N ALA A 279 -4.32 -10.94 21.95
CA ALA A 279 -3.71 -10.29 20.77
C ALA A 279 -4.55 -10.61 19.54
N SER A 280 -4.67 -9.64 18.66
CA SER A 280 -5.36 -9.79 17.37
C SER A 280 -4.58 -9.08 16.29
N GLN A 281 -4.58 -9.66 15.09
CA GLN A 281 -3.94 -9.11 13.91
C GLN A 281 -4.95 -9.10 12.77
N PHE A 282 -5.17 -7.92 12.22
CA PHE A 282 -6.07 -7.67 11.11
C PHE A 282 -5.25 -7.65 9.81
N CYS A 283 -5.54 -8.58 8.91
CA CYS A 283 -4.80 -8.81 7.69
C CYS A 283 -5.72 -8.82 6.47
N PHE A 284 -5.13 -8.58 5.31
CA PHE A 284 -5.77 -8.85 4.03
C PHE A 284 -5.02 -9.97 3.32
N LEU A 285 -5.74 -10.80 2.57
CA LEU A 285 -5.19 -11.82 1.69
C LEU A 285 -5.67 -11.55 0.26
N GLN A 286 -4.74 -11.16 -0.62
CA GLN A 286 -5.09 -10.81 -1.99
C GLN A 286 -4.03 -11.34 -2.96
N ARG A 287 -4.45 -12.04 -4.02
CA ARG A 287 -3.55 -12.67 -4.99
C ARG A 287 -2.43 -13.48 -4.33
N ARG A 288 -2.77 -14.30 -3.32
CA ARG A 288 -1.84 -15.14 -2.56
C ARG A 288 -0.73 -14.34 -1.81
N THR A 289 -0.97 -13.03 -1.59
CA THR A 289 -0.11 -12.21 -0.74
C THR A 289 -0.90 -11.75 0.48
N GLY A 290 -0.36 -12.03 1.67
CA GLY A 290 -0.87 -11.56 2.93
C GLY A 290 -0.29 -10.18 3.28
N TYR A 291 -1.12 -9.30 3.83
CA TYR A 291 -0.75 -7.94 4.24
C TYR A 291 -1.18 -7.72 5.68
N ILE A 292 -0.23 -7.46 6.58
CA ILE A 292 -0.54 -7.14 7.97
C ILE A 292 -0.97 -5.68 8.06
N PHE A 293 -2.29 -5.44 8.11
CA PHE A 293 -2.80 -4.09 8.16
C PHE A 293 -2.60 -3.44 9.53
N LYS A 294 -3.06 -4.11 10.58
CA LYS A 294 -2.90 -3.64 11.96
C LYS A 294 -2.79 -4.81 12.94
N SER A 295 -2.11 -4.55 14.06
CA SER A 295 -2.04 -5.47 15.18
C SER A 295 -2.38 -4.74 16.47
N ALA A 296 -3.05 -5.42 17.37
CA ALA A 296 -3.40 -4.97 18.71
C ALA A 296 -3.16 -6.07 19.73
N TYR A 297 -2.89 -5.72 20.96
CA TYR A 297 -2.76 -6.66 22.06
C TYR A 297 -3.14 -6.00 23.40
N ASP A 298 -3.53 -6.81 24.36
CA ASP A 298 -3.82 -6.37 25.73
C ASP A 298 -2.51 -6.03 26.44
N GLU A 299 -2.32 -4.75 26.77
CA GLU A 299 -1.09 -4.19 27.36
C GLU A 299 -0.78 -4.82 28.75
N THR A 300 -1.79 -5.38 29.44
CA THR A 300 -1.57 -6.09 30.72
C THR A 300 -0.68 -7.32 30.55
N TYR A 301 -0.59 -7.86 29.34
CA TYR A 301 0.26 -9.00 28.99
C TYR A 301 1.53 -8.60 28.22
N ARG A 302 1.89 -7.28 28.17
CA ARG A 302 3.03 -6.77 27.38
C ARG A 302 4.36 -7.49 27.65
N GLU A 303 4.60 -7.91 28.90
CA GLU A 303 5.83 -8.61 29.29
C GLU A 303 6.02 -9.94 28.55
N PHE A 304 4.93 -10.58 28.16
CA PHE A 304 4.93 -11.85 27.42
C PHE A 304 5.03 -11.63 25.90
N GLY A 305 4.80 -10.41 25.40
CA GLY A 305 4.85 -10.08 23.98
C GLY A 305 3.79 -10.80 23.14
N PRO A 306 2.48 -10.72 23.50
CA PRO A 306 1.43 -11.51 22.84
C PRO A 306 1.32 -11.23 21.34
N GLY A 307 1.64 -10.01 20.88
CA GLY A 307 1.68 -9.69 19.46
C GLY A 307 2.78 -10.43 18.69
N ILE A 308 3.94 -10.70 19.30
CA ILE A 308 4.99 -11.55 18.70
C ILE A 308 4.56 -13.01 18.72
N LEU A 309 3.97 -13.49 19.85
CA LEU A 309 3.48 -14.86 19.96
C LEU A 309 2.45 -15.16 18.88
N ASN A 310 1.47 -14.25 18.66
CA ASN A 310 0.48 -14.39 17.60
C ASN A 310 1.13 -14.52 16.19
N LYS A 311 2.20 -13.74 15.92
CA LYS A 311 2.93 -13.84 14.65
C LYS A 311 3.72 -15.15 14.49
N ILE A 312 4.28 -15.67 15.57
CA ILE A 312 5.00 -16.96 15.56
C ILE A 312 4.02 -18.10 15.30
N GLU A 313 2.84 -18.07 15.94
CA GLU A 313 1.79 -19.05 15.68
C GLU A 313 1.31 -18.97 14.21
N GLN A 314 1.10 -17.75 13.69
CA GLN A 314 0.79 -17.56 12.28
C GLN A 314 1.86 -18.21 11.36
N LEU A 315 3.16 -18.00 11.63
CA LEU A 315 4.23 -18.61 10.85
C LEU A 315 4.22 -20.14 10.93
N ALA A 316 3.86 -20.71 12.09
CA ALA A 316 3.79 -22.15 12.30
C ALA A 316 2.61 -22.82 11.54
N HIS A 317 1.56 -22.05 11.25
CA HIS A 317 0.32 -22.54 10.62
C HIS A 317 0.15 -22.04 9.18
N LEU A 318 1.17 -21.41 8.58
CA LEU A 318 1.10 -20.96 7.19
C LEU A 318 0.85 -22.12 6.24
N ASP A 319 -0.11 -21.96 5.35
CA ASP A 319 -0.36 -22.87 4.25
C ASP A 319 0.21 -22.32 2.93
N PRO A 320 1.29 -22.91 2.40
CA PRO A 320 1.89 -22.50 1.13
C PRO A 320 0.96 -22.69 -0.07
N SER A 321 -0.12 -23.46 0.06
CA SER A 321 -1.14 -23.57 -0.99
C SER A 321 -2.02 -22.34 -1.09
N GLN A 322 -2.14 -21.55 -0.02
CA GLN A 322 -2.98 -20.36 0.08
C GLN A 322 -2.21 -19.06 -0.09
N VAL A 323 -0.96 -19.02 0.38
CA VAL A 323 -0.17 -17.77 0.41
C VAL A 323 1.27 -18.03 -0.03
N ASP A 324 1.78 -17.17 -0.93
CA ASP A 324 3.15 -17.21 -1.44
C ASP A 324 4.07 -16.25 -0.67
N ARG A 325 3.51 -15.17 -0.10
CA ARG A 325 4.30 -14.12 0.57
C ARG A 325 3.49 -13.31 1.57
N TRP A 326 4.20 -12.66 2.47
CA TRP A 326 3.64 -11.72 3.43
C TRP A 326 4.37 -10.39 3.41
N ASP A 327 3.61 -9.31 3.39
CA ASP A 327 4.09 -7.96 3.60
C ASP A 327 3.75 -7.51 5.02
N SER A 328 4.75 -7.08 5.77
CA SER A 328 4.55 -6.63 7.15
C SER A 328 3.74 -5.34 7.27
N CYS A 329 3.66 -4.56 6.21
CA CYS A 329 3.08 -3.21 6.18
C CYS A 329 3.64 -2.26 7.25
N THR A 330 4.78 -2.59 7.86
CA THR A 330 5.42 -1.78 8.91
C THR A 330 6.43 -0.79 8.33
N GLN A 331 6.92 0.09 9.17
CA GLN A 331 8.06 0.94 8.84
C GLN A 331 9.37 0.19 9.12
N SER A 332 10.47 0.65 8.51
CA SER A 332 11.81 0.15 8.78
C SER A 332 12.15 0.31 10.27
N GLY A 333 12.89 -0.64 10.82
CA GLY A 333 13.24 -0.68 12.25
C GLY A 333 12.14 -1.27 13.15
N SER A 334 11.10 -1.85 12.57
CA SER A 334 10.05 -2.53 13.33
C SER A 334 10.57 -3.83 13.95
N TYR A 335 10.04 -4.18 15.13
CA TYR A 335 10.37 -5.44 15.83
C TYR A 335 10.15 -6.71 14.98
N ILE A 336 9.27 -6.66 13.98
CA ILE A 336 9.02 -7.79 13.07
C ILE A 336 10.29 -8.14 12.28
N GLU A 337 11.21 -7.22 12.10
CA GLU A 337 12.48 -7.45 11.41
C GLU A 337 13.39 -8.44 12.14
N GLU A 338 13.14 -8.68 13.43
CA GLU A 338 13.85 -9.71 14.21
C GLU A 338 13.39 -11.14 13.90
N ILE A 339 12.18 -11.27 13.32
CA ILE A 339 11.60 -12.58 12.98
C ILE A 339 11.40 -12.77 11.46
N TRP A 340 11.37 -11.68 10.68
CA TRP A 340 11.32 -11.71 9.22
C TRP A 340 12.60 -11.11 8.64
N PRO A 341 13.53 -11.97 8.16
CA PRO A 341 14.86 -11.49 7.73
C PRO A 341 14.85 -10.84 6.35
N GLN A 342 13.87 -11.14 5.51
CA GLN A 342 13.80 -10.62 4.15
C GLN A 342 13.34 -9.15 4.13
N ARG A 343 13.76 -8.43 3.08
CA ARG A 343 13.45 -7.02 2.90
C ARG A 343 12.85 -6.77 1.53
N GLN A 344 11.73 -6.06 1.49
CA GLN A 344 11.16 -5.52 0.28
C GLN A 344 11.57 -4.07 0.12
N ARG A 345 12.10 -3.73 -1.06
CA ARG A 345 12.36 -2.35 -1.48
C ARG A 345 11.05 -1.65 -1.76
N LEU A 346 10.91 -0.41 -1.28
CA LEU A 346 9.82 0.51 -1.61
C LEU A 346 10.40 1.78 -2.19
N VAL A 347 9.79 2.28 -3.25
CA VAL A 347 10.23 3.46 -3.98
C VAL A 347 9.13 4.52 -3.96
N THR A 348 9.43 5.69 -3.46
CA THR A 348 8.60 6.88 -3.69
C THR A 348 9.24 7.70 -4.80
N GLY A 349 8.45 8.08 -5.78
CA GLY A 349 8.96 8.89 -6.88
C GLY A 349 7.91 9.76 -7.51
N THR A 350 8.34 10.60 -8.44
CA THR A 350 7.50 11.56 -9.14
C THR A 350 7.61 11.35 -10.65
N LEU A 351 6.46 11.12 -11.27
CA LEU A 351 6.30 11.16 -12.73
C LEU A 351 6.06 12.61 -13.15
N VAL A 352 7.06 13.24 -13.76
CA VAL A 352 6.94 14.58 -14.34
C VAL A 352 6.30 14.44 -15.72
N LEU A 353 5.28 15.27 -16.00
CA LEU A 353 4.48 15.22 -17.22
C LEU A 353 4.55 16.51 -18.03
N ASN A 354 5.10 17.59 -17.44
CA ASN A 354 5.17 18.91 -18.08
C ASN A 354 6.62 19.31 -18.35
N PRO A 355 7.00 19.64 -19.61
CA PRO A 355 8.37 20.04 -19.99
C PRO A 355 8.93 21.23 -19.20
N ALA A 356 8.09 22.23 -18.88
CA ALA A 356 8.53 23.40 -18.12
C ALA A 356 8.91 23.05 -16.67
N LEU A 357 8.19 22.11 -16.05
CA LEU A 357 8.53 21.60 -14.72
C LEU A 357 9.78 20.71 -14.75
N ASP A 358 10.00 20.00 -15.85
CA ASP A 358 11.20 19.18 -16.03
C ASP A 358 12.49 20.03 -16.00
N ALA A 359 12.52 21.11 -16.75
CA ALA A 359 13.68 22.02 -16.78
C ALA A 359 13.97 22.60 -15.39
N GLY A 360 12.93 23.04 -14.66
CA GLY A 360 13.05 23.60 -13.31
C GLY A 360 13.54 22.56 -12.28
N THR A 361 12.99 21.35 -12.31
CA THR A 361 13.38 20.27 -11.37
C THR A 361 14.80 19.78 -11.61
N ARG A 362 15.24 19.67 -12.86
CA ARG A 362 16.63 19.32 -13.20
C ARG A 362 17.62 20.36 -12.69
N LEU A 363 17.30 21.65 -12.84
CA LEU A 363 18.15 22.76 -12.38
C LEU A 363 18.30 22.74 -10.85
N LEU A 364 17.21 22.61 -10.13
CA LEU A 364 17.19 22.55 -8.65
C LEU A 364 17.94 21.32 -8.11
N ARG A 365 17.84 20.17 -8.78
CA ARG A 365 18.55 18.95 -8.38
C ARG A 365 20.07 19.06 -8.61
N ARG A 366 20.50 19.65 -9.74
CA ARG A 366 21.91 19.93 -9.99
C ARG A 366 22.50 20.85 -8.93
N GLY A 367 21.76 21.90 -8.54
CA GLY A 367 22.16 22.78 -7.44
C GLY A 367 22.34 22.06 -6.11
N ARG A 368 21.41 21.14 -5.76
CA ARG A 368 21.51 20.35 -4.51
C ARG A 368 22.66 19.35 -4.50
N SER A 369 22.92 18.69 -5.63
CA SER A 369 24.06 17.78 -5.75
C SER A 369 25.37 18.54 -5.50
N LEU A 370 25.54 19.74 -6.09
CA LEU A 370 26.68 20.60 -5.86
C LEU A 370 26.82 21.01 -4.39
N VAL A 371 25.74 21.46 -3.74
CA VAL A 371 25.77 21.85 -2.31
C VAL A 371 26.09 20.66 -1.41
N ARG A 372 25.59 19.47 -1.72
CA ARG A 372 25.88 18.24 -0.94
C ARG A 372 27.33 17.80 -1.11
N THR A 373 27.87 17.90 -2.32
CA THR A 373 29.28 17.61 -2.61
C THR A 373 30.21 18.64 -1.91
N MET A 374 29.87 19.92 -1.95
CA MET A 374 30.61 20.95 -1.24
C MET A 374 30.60 20.80 0.27
N ARG A 375 29.41 20.43 0.88
CA ARG A 375 29.36 20.13 2.30
C ARG A 375 30.14 18.87 2.68
N GLY A 376 30.15 17.84 1.83
CA GLY A 376 30.96 16.64 2.04
C GLY A 376 32.46 16.97 2.02
N GLN A 377 32.90 17.79 1.07
CA GLN A 377 34.28 18.21 0.96
C GLN A 377 34.74 19.15 2.10
N LEU A 378 33.85 20.01 2.59
CA LEU A 378 34.15 20.87 3.77
C LEU A 378 34.26 20.07 5.06
N LEU A 379 33.48 18.99 5.22
CA LEU A 379 33.58 18.11 6.40
C LEU A 379 34.80 17.18 6.35
N THR A 380 35.33 16.84 5.16
CA THR A 380 36.57 16.08 5.01
C THR A 380 37.81 16.95 5.04
N ALA A 381 37.71 18.27 4.86
CA ALA A 381 38.82 19.21 4.98
C ALA A 381 38.98 19.82 6.39
N ALA A 382 38.02 19.58 7.29
CA ALA A 382 38.01 20.08 8.67
C ALA A 382 38.29 18.98 9.74
N GLY A 383 38.59 17.75 9.32
CA GLY A 383 39.07 16.64 10.16
C GLY A 383 40.42 16.14 9.69
#